data_9134609dd154ad94704c74da3289f3c4
#
_entry.id   9134609dd154ad94704c74da3289f3c4
#
_cell.length_a   1.000
_cell.length_b   1.000
_cell.length_c   1.000
_cell.angle_alpha   90.00
_cell.angle_beta   90.00
_cell.angle_gamma   90.00
#
_symmetry.space_group_name_H-M   'P 1'
#
loop_
_entity.id
_entity.type
_entity.pdbx_description
1 polymer ?
#
loop_
_entity_poly.entity_id
_entity_poly.type
_entity_poly.pdbx_seq_one_letter_code
_entity_poly.pdbx_strand_id
1 'polypeptide(L)'
;MKYNGYTIEKLQPGLYAIDDEKFDSMYLIEGKEKALLIDTCVMQDDILPMLRTLTDKPIELALTHAHIDHMYHCGEFDTVYLHEKDIAAWKKGSLRLLMHAGYAMFHVPRKKFNVARFVPITEETVIDLGGVQIRVILASGHTPGSCIFADGVHKALFMGDAVGNGGVSAWMWLPGSLNTSAYRDSLEQLLVKLKPYETYQFLGGHRPQTFPTAENPNGNPLNIEVVKDMYTLCTKMLEHTVEPVGKEKQAVMTIWQYAYGITGMWVRKCKIR
;
A
#
# COMPACT_ATOMS: atom_id res chain seq x y z
N MET A 1 -20.76 -7.96 -1.48
CA MET A 1 -21.59 -7.74 -0.26
C MET A 1 -21.28 -6.35 0.29
N LYS A 2 -22.23 -5.69 0.96
CA LYS A 2 -21.95 -4.40 1.65
C LYS A 2 -22.08 -4.58 3.15
N TYR A 3 -21.24 -3.89 3.93
CA TYR A 3 -21.23 -3.91 5.38
C TYR A 3 -20.72 -2.56 5.91
N ASN A 4 -21.57 -1.77 6.56
CA ASN A 4 -21.23 -0.49 7.24
C ASN A 4 -20.20 0.38 6.49
N GLY A 5 -20.49 0.74 5.22
CA GLY A 5 -19.59 1.55 4.40
C GLY A 5 -18.50 0.77 3.66
N TYR A 6 -18.35 -0.54 3.91
CA TYR A 6 -17.44 -1.39 3.15
C TYR A 6 -18.14 -2.11 2.01
N THR A 7 -17.44 -2.24 0.88
CA THR A 7 -17.81 -3.11 -0.24
C THR A 7 -16.89 -4.33 -0.23
N ILE A 8 -17.46 -5.52 -0.14
CA ILE A 8 -16.73 -6.78 -0.05
C ILE A 8 -16.95 -7.58 -1.33
N GLU A 9 -15.87 -7.89 -2.02
CA GLU A 9 -15.85 -8.70 -3.23
C GLU A 9 -15.03 -9.99 -2.98
N LYS A 10 -15.62 -11.14 -3.26
CA LYS A 10 -14.89 -12.40 -3.27
C LYS A 10 -14.18 -12.56 -4.61
N LEU A 11 -12.86 -12.42 -4.62
CA LEU A 11 -12.06 -12.52 -5.84
C LEU A 11 -11.85 -13.98 -6.26
N GLN A 12 -11.55 -14.84 -5.27
CA GLN A 12 -11.31 -16.27 -5.43
C GLN A 12 -11.75 -17.00 -4.16
N PRO A 13 -11.88 -18.33 -4.15
CA PRO A 13 -12.07 -19.09 -2.91
C PRO A 13 -10.96 -18.78 -1.90
N GLY A 14 -11.30 -18.20 -0.74
CA GLY A 14 -10.34 -17.82 0.29
C GLY A 14 -9.64 -16.47 0.07
N LEU A 15 -10.01 -15.70 -0.96
CA LEU A 15 -9.47 -14.35 -1.19
C LEU A 15 -10.59 -13.33 -1.37
N TYR A 16 -10.57 -12.28 -0.56
CA TYR A 16 -11.55 -11.20 -0.59
C TYR A 16 -10.85 -9.84 -0.72
N ALA A 17 -11.40 -8.96 -1.56
CA ALA A 17 -11.10 -7.53 -1.56
C ALA A 17 -12.18 -6.80 -0.76
N ILE A 18 -11.78 -5.86 0.07
CA ILE A 18 -12.66 -5.09 0.94
C ILE A 18 -12.25 -3.62 0.80
N ASP A 19 -13.15 -2.83 0.23
CA ASP A 19 -12.90 -1.41 -0.03
C ASP A 19 -13.82 -0.56 0.85
N ASP A 20 -13.30 0.53 1.37
CA ASP A 20 -14.11 1.52 2.08
C ASP A 20 -14.70 2.58 1.14
N GLU A 21 -15.55 3.48 1.69
CA GLU A 21 -16.16 4.56 0.93
C GLU A 21 -15.16 5.65 0.48
N LYS A 22 -13.94 5.63 1.02
CA LYS A 22 -12.85 6.55 0.67
C LYS A 22 -11.90 5.96 -0.37
N PHE A 23 -12.25 4.78 -0.89
CA PHE A 23 -11.50 4.00 -1.88
C PHE A 23 -10.21 3.36 -1.37
N ASP A 24 -9.99 3.28 -0.05
CA ASP A 24 -8.91 2.47 0.50
C ASP A 24 -9.28 1.00 0.41
N SER A 25 -8.28 0.14 0.15
CA SER A 25 -8.47 -1.30 -0.05
C SER A 25 -7.70 -2.10 0.98
N MET A 26 -8.33 -3.14 1.53
CA MET A 26 -7.71 -4.19 2.33
C MET A 26 -8.10 -5.56 1.78
N TYR A 27 -7.30 -6.59 2.07
CA TYR A 27 -7.49 -7.92 1.50
C TYR A 27 -7.44 -8.99 2.57
N LEU A 28 -8.46 -9.87 2.60
CA LEU A 28 -8.48 -11.02 3.51
C LEU A 28 -8.13 -12.29 2.75
N ILE A 29 -7.12 -13.01 3.22
CA ILE A 29 -6.63 -14.28 2.66
C ILE A 29 -6.85 -15.38 3.70
N GLU A 30 -7.52 -16.46 3.33
CA GLU A 30 -7.75 -17.60 4.20
C GLU A 30 -6.81 -18.75 3.86
N GLY A 31 -5.99 -19.19 4.84
CA GLY A 31 -5.36 -20.49 4.82
C GLY A 31 -6.21 -21.56 5.54
N LYS A 32 -5.65 -22.73 5.77
CA LYS A 32 -6.35 -23.80 6.53
C LYS A 32 -6.41 -23.51 8.02
N GLU A 33 -5.38 -22.89 8.60
CA GLU A 33 -5.22 -22.71 10.05
C GLU A 33 -5.59 -21.31 10.51
N LYS A 34 -5.28 -20.29 9.73
CA LYS A 34 -5.55 -18.88 10.02
C LYS A 34 -5.79 -18.07 8.77
N ALA A 35 -6.28 -16.86 8.95
CA ALA A 35 -6.42 -15.87 7.89
C ALA A 35 -5.42 -14.72 8.09
N LEU A 36 -5.06 -14.04 7.02
CA LEU A 36 -4.25 -12.83 7.01
C LEU A 36 -5.06 -11.68 6.40
N LEU A 37 -5.18 -10.59 7.15
CA LEU A 37 -5.64 -9.33 6.59
C LEU A 37 -4.41 -8.55 6.11
N ILE A 38 -4.47 -7.99 4.91
CA ILE A 38 -3.46 -7.06 4.39
C ILE A 38 -4.08 -5.68 4.39
N ASP A 39 -3.47 -4.76 5.16
CA ASP A 39 -3.93 -3.39 5.43
C ASP A 39 -5.30 -3.30 6.11
N THR A 40 -5.81 -2.10 6.42
CA THR A 40 -7.02 -1.96 7.25
C THR A 40 -8.03 -0.90 6.79
N CYS A 41 -7.74 -0.08 5.78
CA CYS A 41 -8.53 1.11 5.46
C CYS A 41 -8.62 2.12 6.63
N VAL A 42 -9.50 3.15 6.54
CA VAL A 42 -9.60 4.22 7.55
C VAL A 42 -11.05 4.65 7.83
N MET A 43 -11.91 3.72 8.22
CA MET A 43 -13.28 4.01 8.71
C MET A 43 -13.34 4.08 10.24
N GLN A 44 -14.40 4.67 10.81
CA GLN A 44 -14.49 4.86 12.28
C GLN A 44 -14.80 3.58 13.05
N ASP A 45 -15.68 2.73 12.51
CA ASP A 45 -16.13 1.51 13.17
C ASP A 45 -15.03 0.43 13.16
N ASP A 46 -15.03 -0.41 14.18
CA ASP A 46 -14.09 -1.55 14.26
C ASP A 46 -14.38 -2.55 13.14
N ILE A 47 -13.29 -3.11 12.56
CA ILE A 47 -13.38 -3.99 11.39
C ILE A 47 -13.49 -5.48 11.74
N LEU A 48 -13.06 -5.90 12.92
CA LEU A 48 -13.15 -7.30 13.33
C LEU A 48 -14.55 -7.90 13.23
N PRO A 49 -15.66 -7.21 13.65
CA PRO A 49 -17.00 -7.76 13.47
C PRO A 49 -17.36 -8.07 12.02
N MET A 50 -16.94 -7.21 11.08
CA MET A 50 -17.13 -7.45 9.66
C MET A 50 -16.31 -8.65 9.17
N LEU A 51 -15.02 -8.73 9.54
CA LEU A 51 -14.14 -9.83 9.14
C LEU A 51 -14.64 -11.18 9.66
N ARG A 52 -15.26 -11.19 10.86
CA ARG A 52 -15.89 -12.38 11.44
C ARG A 52 -17.13 -12.88 10.69
N THR A 53 -17.70 -12.07 9.80
CA THR A 53 -18.75 -12.54 8.86
C THR A 53 -18.16 -13.34 7.69
N LEU A 54 -16.85 -13.25 7.47
CA LEU A 54 -16.14 -13.89 6.36
C LEU A 54 -15.37 -15.14 6.81
N THR A 55 -14.83 -15.15 8.03
CA THR A 55 -14.03 -16.25 8.55
C THR A 55 -14.12 -16.39 10.07
N ASP A 56 -14.15 -17.65 10.54
CA ASP A 56 -14.08 -18.01 11.97
C ASP A 56 -12.63 -18.25 12.44
N LYS A 57 -11.65 -18.22 11.53
CA LYS A 57 -10.25 -18.50 11.82
C LYS A 57 -9.58 -17.36 12.58
N PRO A 58 -8.50 -17.60 13.35
CA PRO A 58 -7.66 -16.52 13.85
C PRO A 58 -7.20 -15.61 12.70
N ILE A 59 -7.28 -14.29 12.91
CA ILE A 59 -6.88 -13.30 11.90
C ILE A 59 -5.63 -12.59 12.39
N GLU A 60 -4.57 -12.62 11.58
CA GLU A 60 -3.36 -11.81 11.76
C GLU A 60 -3.40 -10.65 10.74
N LEU A 61 -2.71 -9.55 11.05
CA LEU A 61 -2.63 -8.38 10.18
C LEU A 61 -1.22 -8.24 9.62
N ALA A 62 -1.09 -7.98 8.32
CA ALA A 62 0.15 -7.57 7.68
C ALA A 62 -0.03 -6.21 7.01
N LEU A 63 0.87 -5.28 7.30
CA LEU A 63 0.83 -3.91 6.79
C LEU A 63 1.82 -3.76 5.63
N THR A 64 1.34 -3.28 4.49
CA THR A 64 2.20 -2.94 3.36
C THR A 64 3.14 -1.79 3.72
N HIS A 65 2.66 -0.84 4.52
CA HIS A 65 3.45 0.28 5.04
C HIS A 65 2.73 1.00 6.21
N ALA A 66 3.41 1.95 6.85
CA ALA A 66 2.92 2.58 8.07
C ALA A 66 2.25 3.95 7.86
N HIS A 67 1.30 4.05 6.91
CA HIS A 67 0.40 5.20 6.80
C HIS A 67 -0.97 4.90 7.40
N ILE A 68 -1.72 5.95 7.73
CA ILE A 68 -2.96 5.82 8.52
C ILE A 68 -4.03 5.01 7.82
N ASP A 69 -4.21 5.20 6.52
CA ASP A 69 -5.16 4.53 5.66
C ASP A 69 -4.88 3.03 5.47
N HIS A 70 -3.66 2.58 5.84
CA HIS A 70 -3.28 1.17 5.81
C HIS A 70 -3.20 0.54 7.21
N MET A 71 -3.02 1.33 8.29
CA MET A 71 -2.79 0.79 9.63
C MET A 71 -3.75 1.29 10.72
N TYR A 72 -4.82 2.01 10.36
CA TYR A 72 -5.71 2.66 11.32
C TYR A 72 -6.30 1.68 12.35
N HIS A 73 -6.68 0.48 11.94
CA HIS A 73 -7.27 -0.56 12.79
C HIS A 73 -6.26 -1.56 13.37
N CYS A 74 -4.96 -1.32 13.24
CA CYS A 74 -3.94 -2.26 13.72
C CYS A 74 -4.03 -2.59 15.22
N GLY A 75 -4.64 -1.72 16.02
CA GLY A 75 -4.87 -1.96 17.44
C GLY A 75 -5.92 -3.04 17.77
N GLU A 76 -6.68 -3.52 16.78
CA GLU A 76 -7.67 -4.58 16.93
C GLU A 76 -7.08 -5.99 16.83
N PHE A 77 -5.78 -6.11 16.43
CA PHE A 77 -5.14 -7.38 16.15
C PHE A 77 -4.04 -7.69 17.18
N ASP A 78 -3.96 -8.94 17.61
CA ASP A 78 -2.92 -9.43 18.52
C ASP A 78 -1.57 -9.56 17.81
N THR A 79 -1.58 -9.97 16.54
CA THR A 79 -0.38 -10.13 15.69
C THR A 79 -0.45 -9.15 14.52
N VAL A 80 0.53 -8.24 14.45
CA VAL A 80 0.67 -7.23 13.39
C VAL A 80 2.08 -7.31 12.82
N TYR A 81 2.19 -7.62 11.54
CA TYR A 81 3.46 -7.62 10.80
C TYR A 81 3.70 -6.27 10.15
N LEU A 82 4.91 -5.72 10.33
CA LEU A 82 5.35 -4.50 9.66
C LEU A 82 6.82 -4.61 9.32
N HIS A 83 7.23 -4.11 8.16
CA HIS A 83 8.63 -4.15 7.75
C HIS A 83 9.53 -3.37 8.74
N GLU A 84 10.68 -3.96 9.10
CA GLU A 84 11.61 -3.41 10.10
C GLU A 84 12.05 -1.96 9.81
N LYS A 85 12.17 -1.58 8.52
CA LYS A 85 12.52 -0.22 8.10
C LYS A 85 11.43 0.79 8.46
N ASP A 86 10.14 0.42 8.39
CA ASP A 86 9.04 1.29 8.79
C ASP A 86 8.94 1.36 10.32
N ILE A 87 9.19 0.27 11.03
CA ILE A 87 9.34 0.30 12.49
C ILE A 87 10.47 1.26 12.90
N ALA A 88 11.61 1.22 12.19
CA ALA A 88 12.71 2.15 12.43
C ALA A 88 12.35 3.61 12.12
N ALA A 89 11.66 3.85 10.99
CA ALA A 89 11.19 5.19 10.61
C ALA A 89 10.13 5.73 11.59
N TRP A 90 9.26 4.87 12.11
CA TRP A 90 8.33 5.20 13.17
C TRP A 90 9.04 5.65 14.44
N LYS A 91 10.07 4.91 14.89
CA LYS A 91 10.89 5.26 16.06
C LYS A 91 11.59 6.62 15.87
N LYS A 92 12.06 6.94 14.64
CA LYS A 92 12.64 8.24 14.29
C LYS A 92 11.62 9.38 14.25
N GLY A 93 10.32 9.09 14.21
CA GLY A 93 9.22 10.03 14.36
C GLY A 93 8.56 10.50 13.06
N SER A 94 9.15 10.28 11.87
CA SER A 94 8.57 10.75 10.59
C SER A 94 7.18 10.15 10.32
N LEU A 95 7.03 8.83 10.38
CA LEU A 95 5.77 8.15 10.17
C LEU A 95 4.77 8.39 11.32
N ARG A 96 5.26 8.52 12.55
CA ARG A 96 4.42 8.88 13.69
C ARG A 96 3.82 10.28 13.56
N LEU A 97 4.59 11.25 13.04
CA LEU A 97 4.07 12.59 12.75
C LEU A 97 2.97 12.55 11.67
N LEU A 98 3.17 11.76 10.61
CA LEU A 98 2.16 11.57 9.55
C LEU A 98 0.88 10.93 10.10
N MET A 99 0.99 9.95 10.99
CA MET A 99 -0.17 9.36 11.65
C MET A 99 -0.97 10.41 12.40
N HIS A 100 -0.31 11.32 13.16
CA HIS A 100 -1.00 12.39 13.87
C HIS A 100 -1.69 13.39 12.92
N ALA A 101 -1.06 13.74 11.80
CA ALA A 101 -1.69 14.57 10.78
C ALA A 101 -2.87 13.85 10.09
N GLY A 102 -2.73 12.55 9.87
CA GLY A 102 -3.75 11.72 9.24
C GLY A 102 -5.06 11.67 10.04
N TYR A 103 -5.03 11.56 11.37
CA TYR A 103 -6.24 11.61 12.18
C TYR A 103 -7.08 12.87 11.92
N ALA A 104 -6.42 14.02 11.75
CA ALA A 104 -7.10 15.28 11.43
C ALA A 104 -7.57 15.30 9.97
N MET A 105 -6.77 14.79 9.04
CA MET A 105 -7.08 14.78 7.60
C MET A 105 -8.27 13.87 7.28
N PHE A 106 -8.32 12.69 7.87
CA PHE A 106 -9.41 11.73 7.65
C PHE A 106 -10.63 11.96 8.57
N HIS A 107 -10.53 12.92 9.51
CA HIS A 107 -11.59 13.23 10.50
C HIS A 107 -12.00 12.00 11.32
N VAL A 108 -11.03 11.19 11.74
CA VAL A 108 -11.23 9.97 12.52
C VAL A 108 -10.67 10.08 13.93
N PRO A 109 -11.26 9.40 14.93
CA PRO A 109 -10.76 9.38 16.30
C PRO A 109 -9.39 8.67 16.37
N ARG A 110 -8.60 9.05 17.38
CA ARG A 110 -7.31 8.38 17.62
C ARG A 110 -7.54 6.98 18.18
N LYS A 111 -6.97 5.97 17.55
CA LYS A 111 -6.93 4.60 18.07
C LYS A 111 -5.63 4.33 18.82
N LYS A 112 -5.68 3.44 19.82
CA LYS A 112 -4.52 3.04 20.63
C LYS A 112 -3.87 1.81 20.02
N PHE A 113 -2.57 1.88 19.77
CA PHE A 113 -1.72 0.74 19.38
C PHE A 113 -0.28 1.02 19.79
N ASN A 114 0.56 -0.02 19.73
CA ASN A 114 1.98 0.10 20.09
C ASN A 114 2.85 -0.61 19.05
N VAL A 115 3.44 0.16 18.14
CA VAL A 115 4.33 -0.36 17.06
C VAL A 115 5.54 -1.15 17.61
N ALA A 116 5.96 -0.89 18.87
CA ALA A 116 7.04 -1.68 19.47
C ALA A 116 6.67 -3.16 19.72
N ARG A 117 5.37 -3.49 19.67
CA ARG A 117 4.85 -4.87 19.81
C ARG A 117 4.63 -5.56 18.46
N PHE A 118 4.78 -4.84 17.35
CA PHE A 118 4.63 -5.42 16.01
C PHE A 118 5.76 -6.40 15.71
N VAL A 119 5.42 -7.43 14.97
CA VAL A 119 6.37 -8.44 14.50
C VAL A 119 7.16 -7.85 13.32
N PRO A 120 8.48 -7.64 13.44
CA PRO A 120 9.27 -7.13 12.34
C PRO A 120 9.38 -8.19 11.24
N ILE A 121 9.18 -7.77 9.99
CA ILE A 121 9.36 -8.60 8.80
C ILE A 121 10.46 -8.04 7.90
N THR A 122 11.04 -8.94 7.11
CA THR A 122 12.02 -8.67 6.05
C THR A 122 11.66 -9.45 4.79
N GLU A 123 12.44 -9.33 3.71
CA GLU A 123 12.22 -10.11 2.49
C GLU A 123 12.42 -11.63 2.67
N GLU A 124 13.07 -12.05 3.74
CA GLU A 124 13.24 -13.48 4.08
C GLU A 124 12.02 -14.06 4.78
N THR A 125 11.10 -13.20 5.23
CA THR A 125 9.91 -13.61 5.96
C THR A 125 8.91 -14.31 5.05
N VAL A 126 8.40 -15.43 5.51
CA VAL A 126 7.25 -16.15 4.94
C VAL A 126 6.19 -16.30 6.02
N ILE A 127 5.00 -15.77 5.77
CA ILE A 127 3.84 -15.92 6.66
C ILE A 127 3.06 -17.14 6.18
N ASP A 128 3.03 -18.21 6.95
CA ASP A 128 2.30 -19.44 6.63
C ASP A 128 0.91 -19.41 7.29
N LEU A 129 -0.12 -19.62 6.48
CA LEU A 129 -1.52 -19.62 6.89
C LEU A 129 -2.11 -21.05 6.97
N GLY A 130 -1.27 -22.07 6.84
CA GLY A 130 -1.69 -23.46 6.66
C GLY A 130 -2.06 -23.74 5.20
N GLY A 131 -1.05 -23.99 4.36
CA GLY A 131 -1.20 -24.29 2.93
C GLY A 131 -1.24 -23.06 2.01
N VAL A 132 -1.27 -21.85 2.54
CA VAL A 132 -1.04 -20.60 1.80
C VAL A 132 0.15 -19.90 2.43
N GLN A 133 1.20 -19.69 1.65
CA GLN A 133 2.42 -19.00 2.08
C GLN A 133 2.51 -17.62 1.42
N ILE A 134 2.60 -16.59 2.25
CA ILE A 134 2.73 -15.20 1.82
C ILE A 134 4.19 -14.77 1.93
N ARG A 135 4.80 -14.36 0.82
CA ARG A 135 6.18 -13.87 0.76
C ARG A 135 6.21 -12.35 0.78
N VAL A 136 7.25 -11.80 1.38
CA VAL A 136 7.48 -10.35 1.46
C VAL A 136 8.46 -9.94 0.38
N ILE A 137 8.14 -8.88 -0.37
CA ILE A 137 9.00 -8.25 -1.37
C ILE A 137 9.17 -6.78 -0.98
N LEU A 138 10.39 -6.35 -0.67
CA LEU A 138 10.65 -4.96 -0.33
C LEU A 138 10.52 -4.07 -1.57
N ALA A 139 9.73 -3.02 -1.46
CA ALA A 139 9.45 -2.00 -2.48
C ALA A 139 9.61 -0.59 -1.89
N SER A 140 10.79 -0.32 -1.32
CA SER A 140 11.08 0.98 -0.67
C SER A 140 10.83 2.15 -1.61
N GLY A 141 10.14 3.17 -1.13
CA GLY A 141 9.82 4.35 -1.94
C GLY A 141 8.87 5.27 -1.22
N HIS A 142 7.61 4.97 -1.26
CA HIS A 142 6.52 5.68 -0.59
C HIS A 142 6.78 5.77 0.94
N THR A 143 7.19 4.64 1.54
CA THR A 143 7.90 4.61 2.83
C THR A 143 9.20 3.82 2.70
N PRO A 144 10.14 3.90 3.67
CA PRO A 144 11.36 3.09 3.66
C PRO A 144 11.10 1.59 3.73
N GLY A 145 10.02 1.19 4.39
CA GLY A 145 9.61 -0.19 4.59
C GLY A 145 8.40 -0.61 3.76
N SER A 146 7.97 0.19 2.78
CA SER A 146 6.92 -0.26 1.85
C SER A 146 7.28 -1.62 1.28
N CYS A 147 6.36 -2.57 1.39
CA CYS A 147 6.54 -3.92 0.88
C CYS A 147 5.28 -4.42 0.16
N ILE A 148 5.50 -5.40 -0.67
CA ILE A 148 4.47 -6.12 -1.43
C ILE A 148 4.36 -7.50 -0.82
N PHE A 149 3.14 -8.00 -0.66
CA PHE A 149 2.90 -9.37 -0.26
C PHE A 149 2.54 -10.21 -1.48
N ALA A 150 3.21 -11.36 -1.64
CA ALA A 150 3.00 -12.26 -2.78
C ALA A 150 2.33 -13.56 -2.33
N ASP A 151 1.16 -13.85 -2.88
CA ASP A 151 0.40 -15.08 -2.69
C ASP A 151 0.53 -15.96 -3.93
N GLY A 152 1.26 -17.07 -3.79
CA GLY A 152 1.47 -18.03 -4.88
C GLY A 152 0.26 -18.90 -5.17
N VAL A 153 -0.65 -19.08 -4.21
CA VAL A 153 -1.85 -19.92 -4.36
C VAL A 153 -2.90 -19.18 -5.22
N HIS A 154 -3.19 -17.94 -4.87
CA HIS A 154 -4.17 -17.12 -5.60
C HIS A 154 -3.56 -16.36 -6.78
N LYS A 155 -2.23 -16.45 -6.97
CA LYS A 155 -1.48 -15.67 -7.97
C LYS A 155 -1.79 -14.17 -7.87
N ALA A 156 -1.66 -13.63 -6.66
CA ALA A 156 -1.95 -12.24 -6.34
C ALA A 156 -0.72 -11.56 -5.71
N LEU A 157 -0.53 -10.28 -6.06
CA LEU A 157 0.42 -9.36 -5.42
C LEU A 157 -0.37 -8.23 -4.77
N PHE A 158 -0.18 -8.03 -3.48
CA PHE A 158 -0.77 -6.93 -2.73
C PHE A 158 0.25 -5.80 -2.67
N MET A 159 0.04 -4.80 -3.51
CA MET A 159 1.03 -3.77 -3.86
C MET A 159 1.09 -2.62 -2.86
N GLY A 160 0.05 -2.43 -2.03
CA GLY A 160 -0.11 -1.21 -1.25
C GLY A 160 0.11 0.02 -2.15
N ASP A 161 0.90 0.96 -1.66
CA ASP A 161 1.26 2.21 -2.36
C ASP A 161 2.66 2.18 -2.98
N ALA A 162 3.16 0.99 -3.31
CA ALA A 162 4.52 0.84 -3.87
C ALA A 162 4.72 1.64 -5.16
N VAL A 163 3.68 1.73 -5.99
CA VAL A 163 3.65 2.51 -7.23
C VAL A 163 2.28 3.17 -7.42
N GLY A 164 2.25 4.32 -8.10
CA GLY A 164 1.01 4.99 -8.52
C GLY A 164 0.67 4.68 -9.97
N ASN A 165 -0.62 4.61 -10.28
CA ASN A 165 -1.13 4.59 -11.65
C ASN A 165 -1.80 5.93 -12.00
N GLY A 166 -2.40 6.04 -13.19
CA GLY A 166 -3.08 7.27 -13.63
C GLY A 166 -4.32 7.65 -12.80
N GLY A 167 -4.88 6.73 -12.01
CA GLY A 167 -6.02 6.99 -11.12
C GLY A 167 -5.59 7.38 -9.70
N VAL A 168 -4.47 6.81 -9.22
CA VAL A 168 -3.91 7.08 -7.89
C VAL A 168 -2.41 7.29 -8.03
N SER A 169 -1.98 8.55 -8.00
CA SER A 169 -0.56 8.90 -8.11
C SER A 169 0.21 8.54 -6.84
N ALA A 170 1.46 8.08 -6.99
CA ALA A 170 2.34 7.83 -5.87
C ALA A 170 2.69 9.13 -5.12
N TRP A 171 2.45 9.18 -3.80
CA TRP A 171 2.70 10.37 -2.98
C TRP A 171 4.11 10.36 -2.39
N MET A 172 5.09 10.75 -3.21
CA MET A 172 6.50 10.81 -2.84
C MET A 172 6.92 12.12 -2.14
N TRP A 173 5.98 13.02 -1.89
CA TRP A 173 6.22 14.29 -1.19
C TRP A 173 6.15 14.17 0.33
N LEU A 174 5.56 13.11 0.86
CA LEU A 174 5.34 12.89 2.29
C LEU A 174 6.67 12.77 3.07
N PRO A 175 6.71 13.18 4.35
CA PRO A 175 7.85 12.90 5.23
C PRO A 175 8.11 11.39 5.32
N GLY A 176 9.37 11.00 5.16
CA GLY A 176 9.77 9.59 5.19
C GLY A 176 9.89 8.95 3.81
N SER A 177 9.17 9.42 2.78
CA SER A 177 9.34 8.87 1.42
C SER A 177 10.76 9.16 0.89
N LEU A 178 11.28 8.26 0.06
CA LEU A 178 12.61 8.37 -0.54
C LEU A 178 12.70 9.57 -1.49
N ASN A 179 13.91 9.99 -1.83
CA ASN A 179 14.12 10.90 -2.95
C ASN A 179 14.02 10.13 -4.28
N THR A 180 13.93 10.85 -5.40
CA THR A 180 13.67 10.26 -6.71
C THR A 180 14.76 9.28 -7.17
N SER A 181 16.05 9.55 -6.89
CA SER A 181 17.12 8.61 -7.27
C SER A 181 17.05 7.31 -6.47
N ALA A 182 16.88 7.40 -5.15
CA ALA A 182 16.77 6.20 -4.32
C ALA A 182 15.50 5.39 -4.63
N TYR A 183 14.39 6.06 -5.00
CA TYR A 183 13.18 5.38 -5.43
C TYR A 183 13.38 4.70 -6.78
N ARG A 184 14.02 5.37 -7.77
CA ARG A 184 14.39 4.76 -9.05
C ARG A 184 15.22 3.49 -8.85
N ASP A 185 16.26 3.55 -8.01
CA ASP A 185 17.15 2.41 -7.74
C ASP A 185 16.38 1.26 -7.07
N SER A 186 15.42 1.59 -6.19
CA SER A 186 14.51 0.60 -5.61
C SER A 186 13.59 -0.04 -6.65
N LEU A 187 13.05 0.76 -7.60
CA LEU A 187 12.20 0.25 -8.69
C LEU A 187 12.98 -0.65 -9.64
N GLU A 188 14.25 -0.36 -9.92
CA GLU A 188 15.11 -1.22 -10.72
C GLU A 188 15.26 -2.62 -10.09
N GLN A 189 15.53 -2.66 -8.78
CA GLN A 189 15.57 -3.92 -8.04
C GLN A 189 14.20 -4.61 -8.00
N LEU A 190 13.12 -3.84 -7.82
CA LEU A 190 11.76 -4.36 -7.79
C LEU A 190 11.38 -5.03 -9.10
N LEU A 191 11.74 -4.45 -10.25
CA LEU A 191 11.51 -5.05 -11.56
C LEU A 191 12.17 -6.44 -11.70
N VAL A 192 13.35 -6.63 -11.13
CA VAL A 192 14.01 -7.95 -11.12
C VAL A 192 13.25 -8.93 -10.22
N LYS A 193 12.82 -8.49 -9.03
CA LYS A 193 12.10 -9.31 -8.06
C LYS A 193 10.71 -9.72 -8.56
N LEU A 194 10.06 -8.88 -9.37
CA LEU A 194 8.71 -9.12 -9.88
C LEU A 194 8.67 -10.03 -11.12
N LYS A 195 9.79 -10.33 -11.77
CA LYS A 195 9.82 -11.25 -12.94
C LYS A 195 9.05 -12.57 -12.74
N PRO A 196 9.16 -13.27 -11.59
CA PRO A 196 8.41 -14.52 -11.38
C PRO A 196 6.89 -14.30 -11.24
N TYR A 197 6.44 -13.07 -11.09
CA TYR A 197 5.07 -12.69 -10.74
C TYR A 197 4.36 -11.88 -11.84
N GLU A 198 4.93 -11.74 -13.05
CA GLU A 198 4.37 -10.91 -14.12
C GLU A 198 2.95 -11.34 -14.55
N THR A 199 2.60 -12.61 -14.33
CA THR A 199 1.25 -13.15 -14.64
C THR A 199 0.28 -13.09 -13.46
N TYR A 200 0.72 -12.56 -12.31
CA TYR A 200 -0.13 -12.44 -11.14
C TYR A 200 -1.04 -11.21 -11.26
N GLN A 201 -2.17 -11.24 -10.56
CA GLN A 201 -3.00 -10.06 -10.40
C GLN A 201 -2.32 -9.09 -9.41
N PHE A 202 -2.15 -7.83 -9.82
CA PHE A 202 -1.63 -6.78 -8.96
C PHE A 202 -2.80 -6.06 -8.30
N LEU A 203 -2.88 -6.10 -6.98
CA LEU A 203 -3.93 -5.53 -6.16
C LEU A 203 -3.36 -4.32 -5.40
N GLY A 204 -3.87 -3.13 -5.67
CA GLY A 204 -3.36 -1.87 -5.12
C GLY A 204 -3.88 -1.57 -3.72
N GLY A 205 -3.29 -0.56 -3.05
CA GLY A 205 -3.76 -0.05 -1.76
C GLY A 205 -5.06 0.72 -1.85
N HIS A 206 -5.49 1.10 -3.07
CA HIS A 206 -6.71 1.86 -3.31
C HIS A 206 -7.53 1.25 -4.45
N ARG A 207 -8.87 1.27 -4.32
CA ARG A 207 -9.80 0.65 -5.28
C ARG A 207 -9.52 1.00 -6.75
N PRO A 208 -9.24 2.28 -7.14
CA PRO A 208 -8.99 2.62 -8.53
C PRO A 208 -7.73 1.98 -9.13
N GLN A 209 -6.84 1.45 -8.30
CA GLN A 209 -5.65 0.72 -8.73
C GLN A 209 -5.93 -0.75 -9.07
N THR A 210 -7.08 -1.27 -8.66
CA THR A 210 -7.46 -2.68 -8.84
C THR A 210 -8.68 -2.82 -9.74
N PHE A 211 -9.68 -1.93 -9.58
CA PHE A 211 -10.98 -2.04 -10.25
C PHE A 211 -11.33 -0.78 -11.04
N PRO A 212 -12.14 -0.89 -12.09
CA PRO A 212 -12.79 0.27 -12.71
C PRO A 212 -13.62 1.06 -11.69
N THR A 213 -13.69 2.38 -11.88
CA THR A 213 -14.54 3.28 -11.09
C THR A 213 -15.52 4.02 -12.00
N ALA A 214 -16.48 4.74 -11.42
CA ALA A 214 -17.41 5.56 -12.19
C ALA A 214 -16.66 6.67 -12.97
N GLU A 215 -15.60 7.23 -12.37
CA GLU A 215 -14.75 8.26 -12.97
C GLU A 215 -13.78 7.69 -14.00
N ASN A 216 -13.40 6.42 -13.87
CA ASN A 216 -12.54 5.69 -14.81
C ASN A 216 -13.13 4.32 -15.14
N PRO A 217 -14.16 4.25 -16.02
CA PRO A 217 -14.86 3.00 -16.32
C PRO A 217 -13.99 1.92 -17.00
N ASN A 218 -12.92 2.33 -17.68
CA ASN A 218 -11.99 1.39 -18.29
C ASN A 218 -10.99 0.82 -17.27
N GLY A 219 -10.92 1.42 -16.08
CA GLY A 219 -9.91 1.14 -15.08
C GLY A 219 -8.50 1.47 -15.57
N ASN A 220 -7.57 1.41 -14.67
CA ASN A 220 -6.14 1.42 -15.02
C ASN A 220 -5.42 0.55 -13.98
N PRO A 221 -5.74 -0.77 -13.94
CA PRO A 221 -5.24 -1.65 -12.90
C PRO A 221 -3.72 -1.71 -12.92
N LEU A 222 -3.14 -1.92 -11.74
CA LEU A 222 -1.71 -2.12 -11.60
C LEU A 222 -1.27 -3.37 -12.36
N ASN A 223 -0.10 -3.26 -12.97
CA ASN A 223 0.60 -4.35 -13.64
C ASN A 223 2.09 -4.02 -13.73
N ILE A 224 2.87 -4.88 -14.32
CA ILE A 224 4.32 -4.69 -14.46
C ILE A 224 4.69 -3.44 -15.27
N GLU A 225 3.86 -3.03 -16.24
CA GLU A 225 4.12 -1.83 -17.05
C GLU A 225 4.04 -0.55 -16.21
N VAL A 226 3.14 -0.49 -15.21
CA VAL A 226 3.10 0.65 -14.26
C VAL A 226 4.43 0.79 -13.53
N VAL A 227 5.06 -0.31 -13.14
CA VAL A 227 6.37 -0.29 -12.46
C VAL A 227 7.48 0.16 -13.41
N LYS A 228 7.48 -0.29 -14.66
CA LYS A 228 8.41 0.14 -15.72
C LYS A 228 8.26 1.63 -16.04
N ASP A 229 7.03 2.10 -16.16
CA ASP A 229 6.72 3.50 -16.43
C ASP A 229 7.14 4.39 -15.25
N MET A 230 6.96 3.94 -14.00
CA MET A 230 7.41 4.67 -12.81
C MET A 230 8.95 4.76 -12.76
N TYR A 231 9.66 3.68 -13.08
CA TYR A 231 11.13 3.70 -13.22
C TYR A 231 11.57 4.71 -14.28
N THR A 232 10.93 4.68 -15.45
CA THR A 232 11.21 5.59 -16.56
C THR A 232 10.88 7.05 -16.18
N LEU A 233 9.76 7.28 -15.49
CA LEU A 233 9.40 8.61 -14.99
C LEU A 233 10.47 9.16 -14.06
N CYS A 234 10.91 8.38 -13.07
CA CYS A 234 11.99 8.78 -12.15
C CYS A 234 13.29 9.12 -12.90
N THR A 235 13.67 8.31 -13.88
CA THR A 235 14.85 8.55 -14.73
C THR A 235 14.74 9.87 -15.48
N LYS A 236 13.62 10.09 -16.17
CA LYS A 236 13.35 11.35 -16.91
C LYS A 236 13.33 12.59 -16.01
N MET A 237 12.82 12.46 -14.78
CA MET A 237 12.82 13.55 -13.81
C MET A 237 14.26 13.92 -13.37
N LEU A 238 15.11 12.93 -13.15
CA LEU A 238 16.52 13.13 -12.79
C LEU A 238 17.33 13.72 -13.94
N GLU A 239 17.01 13.36 -15.17
CA GLU A 239 17.62 13.89 -16.39
C GLU A 239 17.02 15.23 -16.84
N HIS A 240 15.99 15.74 -16.16
CA HIS A 240 15.25 16.95 -16.52
C HIS A 240 14.65 16.89 -17.95
N THR A 241 14.22 15.68 -18.38
CA THR A 241 13.62 15.44 -19.71
C THR A 241 12.09 15.28 -19.68
N VAL A 242 11.46 15.51 -18.52
CA VAL A 242 10.01 15.55 -18.35
C VAL A 242 9.59 16.77 -17.55
N GLU A 243 8.53 17.44 -18.02
CA GLU A 243 7.94 18.58 -17.34
C GLU A 243 6.80 18.13 -16.40
N PRO A 244 6.54 18.88 -15.31
CA PRO A 244 5.40 18.58 -14.46
C PRO A 244 4.08 18.85 -15.20
N VAL A 245 3.12 17.96 -15.01
CA VAL A 245 1.76 18.07 -15.57
C VAL A 245 0.81 18.87 -14.67
N GLY A 246 1.20 19.11 -13.41
CA GLY A 246 0.42 19.87 -12.45
C GLY A 246 1.21 20.30 -11.23
N LYS A 247 0.62 21.17 -10.43
CA LYS A 247 1.15 21.60 -9.14
C LYS A 247 0.04 21.98 -8.18
N GLU A 248 0.25 21.73 -6.90
CA GLU A 248 -0.66 22.10 -5.83
C GLU A 248 0.11 22.75 -4.67
N LYS A 249 -0.54 23.69 -3.97
CA LYS A 249 -0.03 24.23 -2.71
C LYS A 249 -0.70 23.51 -1.55
N GLN A 250 0.11 22.88 -0.69
CA GLN A 250 -0.35 22.34 0.58
C GLN A 250 0.36 23.07 1.72
N ALA A 251 -0.38 23.89 2.44
CA ALA A 251 0.16 24.82 3.45
C ALA A 251 1.30 25.67 2.85
N VAL A 252 2.53 25.50 3.34
CA VAL A 252 3.72 26.25 2.88
C VAL A 252 4.52 25.53 1.79
N MET A 253 4.07 24.34 1.36
CA MET A 253 4.79 23.50 0.40
C MET A 253 4.13 23.55 -0.98
N THR A 254 4.94 23.58 -2.04
CA THR A 254 4.49 23.29 -3.40
C THR A 254 4.84 21.86 -3.75
N ILE A 255 3.83 21.11 -4.18
CA ILE A 255 3.93 19.73 -4.61
C ILE A 255 3.70 19.71 -6.12
N TRP A 256 4.53 18.99 -6.83
CA TRP A 256 4.53 18.91 -8.29
C TRP A 256 4.07 17.53 -8.71
N GLN A 257 3.16 17.48 -9.67
CA GLN A 257 2.71 16.26 -10.30
C GLN A 257 3.51 16.01 -11.58
N TYR A 258 4.04 14.82 -11.69
CA TYR A 258 4.67 14.27 -12.89
C TYR A 258 3.93 13.03 -13.34
N ALA A 259 3.88 12.79 -14.65
CA ALA A 259 3.25 11.62 -15.24
C ALA A 259 4.06 11.13 -16.44
N TYR A 260 4.04 9.81 -16.66
CA TYR A 260 4.61 9.16 -17.83
C TYR A 260 3.90 7.82 -18.08
N GLY A 261 3.54 7.53 -19.33
CA GLY A 261 2.76 6.33 -19.65
C GLY A 261 1.48 6.24 -18.84
N ILE A 262 1.32 5.16 -18.09
CA ILE A 262 0.15 4.90 -17.26
C ILE A 262 0.37 5.19 -15.76
N THR A 263 1.45 5.88 -15.41
CA THR A 263 1.81 6.18 -14.02
C THR A 263 1.84 7.67 -13.72
N GLY A 264 1.78 8.00 -12.42
CA GLY A 264 1.90 9.37 -11.92
C GLY A 264 2.50 9.44 -10.53
N MET A 265 3.15 10.58 -10.24
CA MET A 265 3.80 10.81 -8.95
C MET A 265 3.64 12.27 -8.51
N TRP A 266 3.35 12.47 -7.23
CA TRP A 266 3.41 13.77 -6.56
C TRP A 266 4.71 13.89 -5.75
N VAL A 267 5.50 14.94 -5.98
CA VAL A 267 6.83 15.08 -5.38
C VAL A 267 7.15 16.57 -5.09
N ARG A 268 7.99 16.83 -4.09
CA ARG A 268 8.61 18.15 -3.88
C ARG A 268 9.88 18.26 -4.71
N LYS A 269 10.15 19.46 -5.29
CA LYS A 269 11.38 19.70 -6.10
C LYS A 269 12.67 19.31 -5.37
N CYS A 270 12.75 19.55 -4.06
CA CYS A 270 13.94 19.20 -3.26
C CYS A 270 14.20 17.67 -3.16
N LYS A 271 13.23 16.84 -3.54
CA LYS A 271 13.38 15.38 -3.59
C LYS A 271 13.78 14.86 -4.99
N ILE A 272 13.78 15.70 -6.01
CA ILE A 272 14.26 15.35 -7.35
C ILE A 272 15.78 15.48 -7.36
N ARG A 273 16.45 14.44 -6.89
CA ARG A 273 17.92 14.36 -6.80
C ARG A 273 18.36 12.90 -6.64
#